data_35800cadeb9e54bd32a0a735afe3a02a
#
_entry.id   35800cadeb9e54bd32a0a735afe3a02a
#
_cell.length_a   1.000
_cell.length_b   1.000
_cell.length_c   1.000
_cell.angle_alpha   90.00
_cell.angle_beta   90.00
_cell.angle_gamma   90.00
#
_symmetry.space_group_name_H-M   'P 1'
#
loop_
_entity.id
_entity.type
_entity.pdbx_description
1 polymer ?
#
loop_
_entity_poly.entity_id
_entity_poly.type
_entity_poly.pdbx_seq_one_letter_code
_entity_poly.pdbx_strand_id
1 'polypeptide(L)'
;MTKPYTQQTDGIPYNLKAPFNSTFLRRYGKVFKVFDGQDSGNIAFGVADGDARYFVKFAGAPTVNAVVSAEEAIANLKRTVPIYQDLAHPNLVKLLSFEDIGGGFATVFAWTDAECMHAMYPESRRRFLLMDDETRLSVYDAILTFHAHVAARRYVAIDFYDGSIMYDFTSRHTLLCDIDFYSKTPYVNQMGRMWGSSRFMSPEEYTHGATIDEITNVYAMGAAAFALFGDERDRRMATWRMSPALFEVASKAVSDQREHRQPSIAALMNEWKAAR
;
A
#
# COMPACT_ATOMS: atom_id res chain seq x y z
N MET A 1 3.02 -28.77 -12.63
CA MET A 1 3.60 -27.40 -12.56
C MET A 1 5.03 -27.49 -13.07
N THR A 2 5.41 -26.69 -14.07
CA THR A 2 6.79 -26.61 -14.55
C THR A 2 7.67 -26.03 -13.44
N LYS A 3 8.88 -26.61 -13.26
CA LYS A 3 9.85 -26.13 -12.26
C LYS A 3 10.23 -24.67 -12.59
N PRO A 4 10.24 -23.74 -11.62
CA PRO A 4 10.67 -22.37 -11.86
C PRO A 4 12.10 -22.33 -12.42
N TYR A 5 12.35 -21.37 -13.31
CA TYR A 5 13.69 -21.04 -13.80
C TYR A 5 14.35 -20.11 -12.80
N THR A 6 15.45 -20.51 -12.18
CA THR A 6 16.21 -19.64 -11.27
C THR A 6 17.23 -18.83 -12.07
N GLN A 7 17.15 -17.52 -11.96
CA GLN A 7 18.09 -16.54 -12.55
C GLN A 7 18.83 -15.80 -11.44
N GLN A 8 19.97 -15.23 -11.76
CA GLN A 8 20.73 -14.37 -10.84
C GLN A 8 21.06 -13.03 -11.52
N THR A 9 21.01 -11.96 -10.74
CA THR A 9 21.55 -10.63 -11.13
C THR A 9 22.40 -10.15 -9.98
N ASP A 10 23.64 -9.83 -10.27
CA ASP A 10 24.68 -9.41 -9.28
C ASP A 10 24.82 -10.38 -8.08
N GLY A 11 24.62 -11.67 -8.31
CA GLY A 11 24.70 -12.73 -7.30
C GLY A 11 23.40 -12.95 -6.49
N ILE A 12 22.36 -12.16 -6.70
CA ILE A 12 21.07 -12.33 -6.02
C ILE A 12 20.18 -13.24 -6.86
N PRO A 13 19.77 -14.42 -6.35
CA PRO A 13 18.89 -15.33 -7.06
C PRO A 13 17.42 -14.93 -6.98
N TYR A 14 16.65 -15.24 -8.02
CA TYR A 14 15.19 -15.09 -8.07
C TYR A 14 14.58 -16.06 -9.08
N ASN A 15 13.27 -16.30 -9.01
CA ASN A 15 12.57 -17.32 -9.78
C ASN A 15 11.62 -16.68 -10.81
N LEU A 16 11.64 -17.22 -12.01
CA LEU A 16 10.82 -16.83 -13.15
C LEU A 16 10.24 -18.05 -13.85
N LYS A 17 9.30 -17.86 -14.80
CA LYS A 17 8.82 -18.92 -15.70
C LYS A 17 9.81 -19.19 -16.86
N ALA A 18 10.60 -18.19 -17.25
CA ALA A 18 11.57 -18.24 -18.36
C ALA A 18 12.70 -17.21 -18.15
N PRO A 19 13.81 -17.30 -18.89
CA PRO A 19 14.88 -16.29 -18.85
C PRO A 19 14.37 -14.88 -19.13
N PHE A 20 14.95 -13.89 -18.41
CA PHE A 20 14.60 -12.49 -18.51
C PHE A 20 15.85 -11.63 -18.64
N ASN A 21 15.82 -10.64 -19.54
CA ASN A 21 16.92 -9.73 -19.72
C ASN A 21 16.87 -8.58 -18.70
N SER A 22 17.63 -8.69 -17.63
CA SER A 22 17.72 -7.70 -16.56
C SER A 22 18.85 -6.66 -16.74
N THR A 23 19.52 -6.62 -17.90
CA THR A 23 20.70 -5.75 -18.13
C THR A 23 20.40 -4.25 -18.00
N PHE A 24 19.16 -3.84 -18.19
CA PHE A 24 18.73 -2.46 -17.99
C PHE A 24 18.95 -1.97 -16.54
N LEU A 25 18.94 -2.87 -15.56
CA LEU A 25 19.17 -2.52 -14.14
C LEU A 25 20.55 -1.91 -13.91
N ARG A 26 21.55 -2.20 -14.77
CA ARG A 26 22.90 -1.65 -14.66
C ARG A 26 22.96 -0.12 -14.71
N ARG A 27 21.96 0.52 -15.30
CA ARG A 27 21.86 2.00 -15.34
C ARG A 27 21.49 2.62 -13.98
N TYR A 28 20.97 1.81 -13.06
CA TYR A 28 20.61 2.20 -11.70
C TYR A 28 21.62 1.70 -10.67
N GLY A 29 22.56 0.81 -11.06
CA GLY A 29 23.62 0.28 -10.22
C GLY A 29 23.57 -1.25 -10.07
N LYS A 30 24.00 -1.76 -8.92
CA LYS A 30 24.05 -3.19 -8.59
C LYS A 30 22.81 -3.62 -7.82
N VAL A 31 22.23 -4.75 -8.20
CA VAL A 31 21.11 -5.38 -7.49
C VAL A 31 21.61 -5.95 -6.16
N PHE A 32 20.97 -5.56 -5.05
CA PHE A 32 21.24 -6.10 -3.72
C PHE A 32 20.04 -6.84 -3.11
N LYS A 33 18.83 -6.71 -3.70
CA LYS A 33 17.61 -7.38 -3.25
C LYS A 33 16.66 -7.59 -4.42
N VAL A 34 15.90 -8.72 -4.39
CA VAL A 34 14.85 -9.00 -5.38
C VAL A 34 13.56 -9.37 -4.65
N PHE A 35 12.44 -8.96 -5.22
CA PHE A 35 11.08 -9.24 -4.78
C PHE A 35 10.34 -9.91 -5.96
N ASP A 36 10.32 -11.24 -5.98
CA ASP A 36 9.80 -12.07 -7.08
C ASP A 36 8.49 -12.80 -6.72
N GLY A 37 7.98 -12.59 -5.51
CA GLY A 37 6.80 -13.30 -4.98
C GLY A 37 5.44 -12.65 -5.31
N GLN A 38 5.39 -11.57 -6.10
CA GLN A 38 4.17 -10.83 -6.39
C GLN A 38 3.31 -11.53 -7.45
N ASP A 39 2.00 -11.44 -7.31
CA ASP A 39 0.99 -11.97 -8.25
C ASP A 39 0.54 -10.96 -9.32
N SER A 40 0.86 -9.68 -9.14
CA SER A 40 0.54 -8.57 -10.05
C SER A 40 1.22 -8.63 -11.43
N GLY A 41 2.11 -9.61 -11.66
CA GLY A 41 2.92 -9.70 -12.87
C GLY A 41 4.16 -8.77 -12.86
N ASN A 42 4.40 -8.06 -11.75
CA ASN A 42 5.58 -7.24 -11.57
C ASN A 42 6.69 -8.01 -10.83
N ILE A 43 7.94 -7.64 -11.10
CA ILE A 43 9.09 -7.98 -10.27
C ILE A 43 9.73 -6.68 -9.78
N ALA A 44 10.27 -6.68 -8.57
CA ALA A 44 10.94 -5.49 -8.08
C ALA A 44 12.36 -5.79 -7.59
N PHE A 45 13.22 -4.77 -7.70
CA PHE A 45 14.65 -4.86 -7.39
C PHE A 45 15.06 -3.71 -6.48
N GLY A 46 15.80 -4.03 -5.42
CA GLY A 46 16.61 -3.06 -4.70
C GLY A 46 17.95 -2.92 -5.44
N VAL A 47 18.27 -1.71 -5.86
CA VAL A 47 19.47 -1.42 -6.67
C VAL A 47 20.27 -0.31 -6.01
N ALA A 48 21.61 -0.40 -5.98
CA ALA A 48 22.50 0.58 -5.37
C ALA A 48 23.59 1.04 -6.34
N ASP A 49 23.83 2.36 -6.36
CA ASP A 49 24.95 3.01 -7.06
C ASP A 49 25.65 3.98 -6.09
N GLY A 50 26.78 3.55 -5.55
CA GLY A 50 27.42 4.24 -4.43
C GLY A 50 26.49 4.31 -3.22
N ASP A 51 26.23 5.51 -2.72
CA ASP A 51 25.31 5.76 -1.60
C ASP A 51 23.85 5.88 -2.03
N ALA A 52 23.59 6.00 -3.33
CA ALA A 52 22.25 6.08 -3.86
C ALA A 52 21.59 4.70 -3.95
N ARG A 53 20.35 4.57 -3.45
CA ARG A 53 19.60 3.32 -3.52
C ARG A 53 18.21 3.56 -4.10
N TYR A 54 17.75 2.59 -4.89
CA TYR A 54 16.51 2.66 -5.62
C TYR A 54 15.70 1.38 -5.45
N PHE A 55 14.37 1.53 -5.47
CA PHE A 55 13.42 0.43 -5.67
C PHE A 55 12.90 0.51 -7.11
N VAL A 56 13.27 -0.47 -7.93
CA VAL A 56 12.86 -0.55 -9.34
C VAL A 56 11.79 -1.61 -9.49
N LYS A 57 10.54 -1.19 -9.76
CA LYS A 57 9.42 -2.09 -10.05
C LYS A 57 9.27 -2.22 -11.56
N PHE A 58 9.27 -3.47 -12.08
CA PHE A 58 9.26 -3.76 -13.50
C PHE A 58 8.11 -4.68 -13.88
N ALA A 59 7.33 -4.31 -14.90
CA ALA A 59 6.32 -5.11 -15.55
C ALA A 59 6.83 -5.61 -16.91
N GLY A 60 6.46 -6.85 -17.27
CA GLY A 60 6.90 -7.50 -18.52
C GLY A 60 7.86 -8.69 -18.32
N ALA A 61 8.33 -8.92 -17.08
CA ALA A 61 9.07 -10.14 -16.76
C ALA A 61 8.13 -11.35 -16.62
N PRO A 62 8.58 -12.58 -17.00
CA PRO A 62 7.78 -13.80 -16.88
C PRO A 62 7.75 -14.31 -15.41
N THR A 63 7.12 -13.55 -14.50
CA THR A 63 7.06 -13.87 -13.07
C THR A 63 6.26 -15.13 -12.78
N VAL A 64 6.69 -15.93 -11.77
CA VAL A 64 6.09 -17.24 -11.46
C VAL A 64 4.64 -17.12 -11.04
N ASN A 65 4.32 -16.16 -10.18
CA ASN A 65 3.02 -16.02 -9.53
C ASN A 65 2.03 -15.12 -10.29
N ALA A 66 2.43 -14.58 -11.47
CA ALA A 66 1.56 -13.68 -12.23
C ALA A 66 0.21 -14.31 -12.56
N VAL A 67 -0.86 -13.63 -12.16
CA VAL A 67 -2.27 -13.96 -12.48
C VAL A 67 -2.79 -13.16 -13.67
N VAL A 68 -2.00 -12.20 -14.18
CA VAL A 68 -2.29 -11.35 -15.34
C VAL A 68 -1.26 -11.60 -16.46
N SER A 69 -1.58 -11.19 -17.69
CA SER A 69 -0.63 -11.22 -18.79
C SER A 69 0.48 -10.17 -18.63
N ALA A 70 1.59 -10.33 -19.37
CA ALA A 70 2.66 -9.32 -19.37
C ALA A 70 2.18 -7.95 -19.87
N GLU A 71 1.37 -7.94 -20.93
CA GLU A 71 0.77 -6.72 -21.49
C GLU A 71 -0.13 -6.02 -20.49
N GLU A 72 -0.94 -6.78 -19.77
CA GLU A 72 -1.82 -6.25 -18.72
C GLU A 72 -1.01 -5.71 -17.54
N ALA A 73 0.03 -6.41 -17.09
CA ALA A 73 0.93 -5.94 -16.05
C ALA A 73 1.61 -4.61 -16.44
N ILE A 74 2.08 -4.49 -17.70
CA ILE A 74 2.68 -3.26 -18.24
C ILE A 74 1.65 -2.12 -18.24
N ALA A 75 0.44 -2.37 -18.75
CA ALA A 75 -0.62 -1.36 -18.77
C ALA A 75 -1.01 -0.92 -17.36
N ASN A 76 -1.10 -1.86 -16.41
CA ASN A 76 -1.37 -1.60 -15.02
C ASN A 76 -0.28 -0.71 -14.40
N LEU A 77 1.00 -1.07 -14.55
CA LEU A 77 2.10 -0.29 -13.99
C LEU A 77 2.19 1.12 -14.60
N LYS A 78 1.94 1.27 -15.92
CA LYS A 78 1.87 2.59 -16.56
C LYS A 78 0.77 3.48 -15.96
N ARG A 79 -0.38 2.91 -15.63
CA ARG A 79 -1.49 3.65 -15.01
C ARG A 79 -1.18 4.17 -13.61
N THR A 80 -0.21 3.60 -12.91
CA THR A 80 0.17 4.05 -11.56
C THR A 80 0.94 5.38 -11.58
N VAL A 81 1.65 5.68 -12.67
CA VAL A 81 2.52 6.86 -12.75
C VAL A 81 1.79 8.17 -12.42
N PRO A 82 0.67 8.54 -13.10
CA PRO A 82 -0.07 9.76 -12.76
C PRO A 82 -0.61 9.73 -11.33
N ILE A 83 -0.92 8.56 -10.76
CA ILE A 83 -1.40 8.44 -9.37
C ILE A 83 -0.30 8.87 -8.40
N TYR A 84 0.92 8.34 -8.55
CA TYR A 84 2.06 8.72 -7.71
C TYR A 84 2.48 10.18 -7.89
N GLN A 85 2.34 10.72 -9.12
CA GLN A 85 2.62 12.13 -9.40
C GLN A 85 1.59 13.06 -8.76
N ASP A 86 0.29 12.77 -8.93
CA ASP A 86 -0.81 13.56 -8.38
C ASP A 86 -0.83 13.53 -6.84
N LEU A 87 -0.49 12.39 -6.25
CA LEU A 87 -0.54 12.14 -4.82
C LEU A 87 0.82 12.27 -4.12
N ALA A 88 1.82 12.87 -4.78
CA ALA A 88 3.14 13.08 -4.18
C ALA A 88 3.02 13.76 -2.79
N HIS A 89 3.61 13.14 -1.76
CA HIS A 89 3.47 13.56 -0.37
C HIS A 89 4.68 13.08 0.46
N PRO A 90 5.10 13.78 1.53
CA PRO A 90 6.20 13.34 2.40
C PRO A 90 6.00 11.93 2.98
N ASN A 91 4.76 11.52 3.26
CA ASN A 91 4.43 10.19 3.75
C ASN A 91 4.15 9.14 2.65
N LEU A 92 4.43 9.43 1.39
CA LEU A 92 4.34 8.46 0.30
C LEU A 92 5.73 8.11 -0.22
N VAL A 93 5.97 6.83 -0.57
CA VAL A 93 7.20 6.44 -1.28
C VAL A 93 7.38 7.30 -2.53
N LYS A 94 8.58 7.86 -2.70
CA LYS A 94 8.84 8.88 -3.71
C LYS A 94 9.14 8.25 -5.07
N LEU A 95 8.24 8.43 -6.05
CA LEU A 95 8.51 8.13 -7.45
C LEU A 95 9.57 9.10 -7.99
N LEU A 96 10.65 8.58 -8.56
CA LEU A 96 11.77 9.34 -9.12
C LEU A 96 11.70 9.42 -10.64
N SER A 97 11.47 8.29 -11.30
CA SER A 97 11.39 8.20 -12.75
C SER A 97 10.58 6.97 -13.19
N PHE A 98 10.28 6.93 -14.47
CA PHE A 98 9.63 5.80 -15.13
C PHE A 98 10.05 5.77 -16.60
N GLU A 99 10.09 4.57 -17.20
CA GLU A 99 10.48 4.44 -18.60
C GLU A 99 9.95 3.15 -19.26
N ASP A 100 9.76 3.19 -20.57
CA ASP A 100 9.58 2.00 -21.41
C ASP A 100 10.94 1.32 -21.61
N ILE A 101 11.01 0.01 -21.36
CA ILE A 101 12.22 -0.78 -21.48
C ILE A 101 11.91 -2.03 -22.31
N GLY A 102 12.34 -2.05 -23.55
CA GLY A 102 12.45 -3.24 -24.42
C GLY A 102 11.38 -4.33 -24.23
N GLY A 103 10.09 -4.00 -24.35
CA GLY A 103 9.00 -4.95 -24.14
C GLY A 103 8.44 -4.98 -22.71
N GLY A 104 8.84 -4.04 -21.86
CA GLY A 104 8.34 -3.86 -20.51
C GLY A 104 8.30 -2.40 -20.08
N PHE A 105 7.96 -2.17 -18.81
CA PHE A 105 7.90 -0.83 -18.22
C PHE A 105 8.46 -0.86 -16.81
N ALA A 106 9.24 0.16 -16.46
CA ALA A 106 9.81 0.33 -15.14
C ALA A 106 9.32 1.61 -14.46
N THR A 107 9.08 1.53 -13.16
CA THR A 107 8.97 2.67 -12.25
C THR A 107 10.10 2.61 -11.24
N VAL A 108 10.73 3.74 -10.95
CA VAL A 108 11.87 3.86 -10.05
C VAL A 108 11.49 4.74 -8.88
N PHE A 109 11.59 4.19 -7.69
CA PHE A 109 11.32 4.91 -6.44
C PHE A 109 12.62 5.08 -5.64
N ALA A 110 12.66 6.13 -4.82
CA ALA A 110 13.68 6.22 -3.80
C ALA A 110 13.59 4.99 -2.88
N TRP A 111 14.73 4.39 -2.56
CA TRP A 111 14.79 3.31 -1.57
C TRP A 111 14.43 3.84 -0.19
N THR A 112 13.79 3.02 0.60
CA THR A 112 13.57 3.25 2.03
C THR A 112 13.94 2.01 2.82
N ASP A 113 14.48 2.20 4.01
CA ASP A 113 14.69 1.14 5.00
C ASP A 113 13.48 0.95 5.92
N ALA A 114 12.38 1.66 5.65
CA ALA A 114 11.12 1.47 6.34
C ALA A 114 10.61 0.03 6.17
N GLU A 115 10.13 -0.53 7.25
CA GLU A 115 9.63 -1.91 7.33
C GLU A 115 8.12 -1.96 7.19
N CYS A 116 7.61 -2.94 6.43
CA CYS A 116 6.18 -3.09 6.18
C CYS A 116 5.46 -3.75 7.36
N MET A 117 4.25 -3.26 7.66
CA MET A 117 3.41 -3.77 8.75
C MET A 117 2.72 -5.11 8.42
N HIS A 118 2.70 -5.56 7.18
CA HIS A 118 1.95 -6.74 6.76
C HIS A 118 2.41 -8.03 7.45
N ALA A 119 1.46 -8.93 7.70
CA ALA A 119 1.72 -10.23 8.37
C ALA A 119 2.72 -11.14 7.64
N MET A 120 2.96 -10.93 6.33
CA MET A 120 3.99 -11.66 5.58
C MET A 120 5.43 -11.27 6.03
N TYR A 121 5.59 -10.19 6.79
CA TYR A 121 6.84 -9.75 7.40
C TYR A 121 6.75 -9.85 8.94
N PRO A 122 6.77 -11.06 9.53
CA PRO A 122 6.40 -11.29 10.93
C PRO A 122 7.28 -10.53 11.94
N GLU A 123 8.58 -10.38 11.66
CA GLU A 123 9.49 -9.64 12.57
C GLU A 123 9.19 -8.14 12.55
N SER A 124 9.00 -7.57 11.37
CA SER A 124 8.62 -6.18 11.19
C SER A 124 7.27 -5.89 11.87
N ARG A 125 6.26 -6.74 11.60
CA ARG A 125 4.95 -6.64 12.26
C ARG A 125 5.07 -6.75 13.78
N ARG A 126 5.88 -7.65 14.31
CA ARG A 126 6.10 -7.80 15.77
C ARG A 126 6.69 -6.53 16.37
N ARG A 127 7.72 -5.95 15.73
CA ARG A 127 8.31 -4.66 16.15
C ARG A 127 7.28 -3.56 16.17
N PHE A 128 6.46 -3.50 15.14
CA PHE A 128 5.38 -2.52 15.00
C PHE A 128 4.35 -2.65 16.14
N LEU A 129 3.92 -3.87 16.47
CA LEU A 129 2.95 -4.13 17.54
C LEU A 129 3.53 -3.92 18.94
N LEU A 130 4.85 -3.80 19.10
CA LEU A 130 5.54 -3.49 20.35
C LEU A 130 5.83 -1.99 20.53
N MET A 131 5.51 -1.14 19.54
CA MET A 131 5.63 0.32 19.69
C MET A 131 4.77 0.81 20.85
N ASP A 132 5.22 1.89 21.48
CA ASP A 132 4.40 2.64 22.43
C ASP A 132 3.19 3.30 21.74
N ASP A 133 2.20 3.67 22.52
CA ASP A 133 0.95 4.22 22.02
C ASP A 133 1.14 5.59 21.34
N GLU A 134 2.08 6.42 21.83
CA GLU A 134 2.37 7.72 21.22
C GLU A 134 2.94 7.54 19.79
N THR A 135 3.87 6.61 19.62
CA THR A 135 4.43 6.28 18.31
C THR A 135 3.35 5.76 17.37
N ARG A 136 2.45 4.87 17.83
CA ARG A 136 1.34 4.37 17.01
C ARG A 136 0.34 5.48 16.65
N LEU A 137 0.06 6.40 17.56
CA LEU A 137 -0.76 7.59 17.29
C LEU A 137 -0.12 8.46 16.21
N SER A 138 1.20 8.68 16.27
CA SER A 138 1.94 9.40 15.23
C SER A 138 1.87 8.71 13.86
N VAL A 139 1.96 7.37 13.83
CA VAL A 139 1.76 6.59 12.59
C VAL A 139 0.36 6.80 12.03
N TYR A 140 -0.67 6.72 12.88
CA TYR A 140 -2.05 6.92 12.46
C TYR A 140 -2.32 8.34 11.97
N ASP A 141 -1.74 9.36 12.62
CA ASP A 141 -1.82 10.74 12.17
C ASP A 141 -1.22 10.93 10.77
N ALA A 142 -0.09 10.29 10.49
CA ALA A 142 0.52 10.32 9.17
C ALA A 142 -0.37 9.66 8.10
N ILE A 143 -1.03 8.53 8.44
CA ILE A 143 -2.00 7.85 7.57
C ILE A 143 -3.18 8.77 7.28
N LEU A 144 -3.79 9.37 8.31
CA LEU A 144 -4.92 10.28 8.14
C LEU A 144 -4.53 11.51 7.33
N THR A 145 -3.35 12.10 7.59
CA THR A 145 -2.84 13.28 6.87
C THR A 145 -2.67 12.99 5.38
N PHE A 146 -2.08 11.83 5.04
CA PHE A 146 -1.96 11.41 3.65
C PHE A 146 -3.34 11.20 3.00
N HIS A 147 -4.29 10.54 3.69
CA HIS A 147 -5.61 10.29 3.10
C HIS A 147 -6.50 11.54 3.04
N ALA A 148 -6.25 12.54 3.87
CA ALA A 148 -6.84 13.87 3.67
C ALA A 148 -6.31 14.52 2.37
N HIS A 149 -5.01 14.37 2.07
CA HIS A 149 -4.43 14.80 0.81
C HIS A 149 -5.02 14.02 -0.40
N VAL A 150 -5.22 12.69 -0.26
CA VAL A 150 -5.89 11.84 -1.25
C VAL A 150 -7.30 12.36 -1.55
N ALA A 151 -8.09 12.61 -0.51
CA ALA A 151 -9.45 13.14 -0.64
C ALA A 151 -9.48 14.54 -1.30
N ALA A 152 -8.58 15.44 -0.89
CA ALA A 152 -8.44 16.78 -1.47
C ALA A 152 -8.09 16.74 -2.97
N ARG A 153 -7.40 15.69 -3.43
CA ARG A 153 -7.08 15.43 -4.83
C ARG A 153 -8.18 14.64 -5.57
N ARG A 154 -9.30 14.38 -4.89
CA ARG A 154 -10.44 13.62 -5.41
C ARG A 154 -10.05 12.21 -5.85
N TYR A 155 -9.32 11.51 -4.99
CA TYR A 155 -9.04 10.08 -5.12
C TYR A 155 -9.72 9.27 -4.03
N VAL A 156 -10.00 8.01 -4.34
CA VAL A 156 -10.41 6.99 -3.39
C VAL A 156 -9.31 5.94 -3.27
N ALA A 157 -9.06 5.51 -2.03
CA ALA A 157 -7.99 4.58 -1.67
C ALA A 157 -8.45 3.13 -1.82
N ILE A 158 -8.55 2.65 -3.07
CA ILE A 158 -8.86 1.25 -3.35
C ILE A 158 -7.65 0.40 -2.98
N ASP A 159 -7.89 -0.73 -2.30
CA ASP A 159 -6.85 -1.68 -1.86
C ASP A 159 -5.86 -1.12 -0.81
N PHE A 160 -6.29 -0.17 0.02
CA PHE A 160 -5.49 0.25 1.17
C PHE A 160 -5.63 -0.75 2.33
N TYR A 161 -4.49 -1.18 2.91
CA TYR A 161 -4.44 -2.14 4.02
C TYR A 161 -3.11 -2.04 4.78
N ASP A 162 -2.86 -2.92 5.75
CA ASP A 162 -1.62 -2.94 6.53
C ASP A 162 -0.35 -3.16 5.70
N GLY A 163 -0.47 -3.78 4.52
CA GLY A 163 0.61 -3.91 3.54
C GLY A 163 1.04 -2.61 2.89
N SER A 164 0.17 -1.60 2.91
CA SER A 164 0.47 -0.26 2.40
C SER A 164 1.17 0.63 3.44
N ILE A 165 1.34 0.16 4.69
CA ILE A 165 1.90 0.93 5.80
C ILE A 165 3.33 0.48 6.08
N MET A 166 4.27 1.41 6.03
CA MET A 166 5.67 1.20 6.34
C MET A 166 6.12 2.17 7.43
N TYR A 167 7.06 1.74 8.27
CA TYR A 167 7.64 2.58 9.30
C TYR A 167 9.16 2.40 9.36
N ASP A 168 9.88 3.51 9.31
CA ASP A 168 11.31 3.54 9.54
C ASP A 168 11.59 3.72 11.02
N PHE A 169 12.04 2.65 11.67
CA PHE A 169 12.32 2.65 13.11
C PHE A 169 13.51 3.50 13.51
N THR A 170 14.38 3.89 12.56
CA THR A 170 15.54 4.74 12.80
C THR A 170 15.16 6.22 12.72
N SER A 171 14.55 6.63 11.61
CA SER A 171 14.13 8.02 11.40
C SER A 171 12.78 8.34 12.03
N ARG A 172 12.05 7.34 12.54
CA ARG A 172 10.69 7.45 13.09
C ARG A 172 9.71 8.03 12.08
N HIS A 173 9.88 7.68 10.81
CA HIS A 173 9.07 8.20 9.73
C HIS A 173 8.10 7.15 9.19
N THR A 174 6.84 7.55 9.03
CA THR A 174 5.81 6.71 8.40
C THR A 174 5.79 6.98 6.91
N LEU A 175 5.86 5.90 6.13
CA LEU A 175 5.70 5.91 4.68
C LEU A 175 4.52 5.03 4.27
N LEU A 176 3.81 5.47 3.26
CA LEU A 176 2.79 4.68 2.59
C LEU A 176 3.30 4.24 1.21
N CYS A 177 2.86 3.08 0.76
CA CYS A 177 3.23 2.50 -0.52
C CYS A 177 2.03 1.79 -1.14
N ASP A 178 2.22 1.26 -2.35
CA ASP A 178 1.26 0.39 -3.03
C ASP A 178 -0.12 1.04 -3.22
N ILE A 179 -0.11 2.27 -3.75
CA ILE A 179 -1.32 3.03 -4.09
C ILE A 179 -1.77 2.78 -5.55
N ASP A 180 -1.37 1.66 -6.12
CA ASP A 180 -1.49 1.34 -7.54
C ASP A 180 -2.95 1.31 -8.03
N PHE A 181 -3.91 1.03 -7.13
CA PHE A 181 -5.34 0.97 -7.43
C PHE A 181 -6.12 2.21 -7.03
N TYR A 182 -5.47 3.25 -6.46
CA TYR A 182 -6.17 4.49 -6.15
C TYR A 182 -6.77 5.09 -7.42
N SER A 183 -8.01 5.58 -7.34
CA SER A 183 -8.77 6.03 -8.50
C SER A 183 -9.45 7.37 -8.25
N LYS A 184 -9.70 8.13 -9.31
CA LYS A 184 -10.48 9.38 -9.18
C LYS A 184 -11.90 9.08 -8.71
N THR A 185 -12.39 9.93 -7.81
CA THR A 185 -13.75 9.84 -7.27
C THR A 185 -14.74 10.74 -8.04
N PRO A 186 -16.01 10.38 -8.16
CA PRO A 186 -16.58 9.11 -7.70
C PRO A 186 -16.14 7.94 -8.60
N TYR A 187 -15.88 6.81 -7.98
CA TYR A 187 -15.61 5.54 -8.66
C TYR A 187 -16.82 4.62 -8.49
N VAL A 188 -17.19 3.88 -9.53
CA VAL A 188 -18.28 2.90 -9.47
C VAL A 188 -17.70 1.50 -9.46
N ASN A 189 -18.06 0.70 -8.47
CA ASN A 189 -17.62 -0.69 -8.35
C ASN A 189 -18.19 -1.54 -9.50
N GLN A 190 -17.36 -1.91 -10.47
CA GLN A 190 -17.73 -2.75 -11.62
C GLN A 190 -17.46 -4.24 -11.39
N MET A 191 -16.86 -4.61 -10.25
CA MET A 191 -16.35 -5.97 -10.02
C MET A 191 -17.27 -6.79 -9.10
N GLY A 192 -18.14 -6.15 -8.32
CA GLY A 192 -18.79 -6.76 -7.17
C GLY A 192 -17.81 -6.78 -5.99
N ARG A 193 -17.07 -7.87 -5.75
CA ARG A 193 -15.96 -7.84 -4.80
C ARG A 193 -14.74 -7.20 -5.45
N MET A 194 -14.37 -6.03 -4.95
CA MET A 194 -13.17 -5.29 -5.40
C MET A 194 -11.87 -5.96 -4.90
N TRP A 195 -10.75 -5.50 -5.44
CA TRP A 195 -9.43 -5.83 -4.89
C TRP A 195 -9.30 -5.26 -3.48
N GLY A 196 -8.61 -5.98 -2.61
CA GLY A 196 -8.34 -5.50 -1.27
C GLY A 196 -8.39 -6.59 -0.21
N SER A 197 -7.82 -6.25 0.95
CA SER A 197 -7.89 -7.08 2.15
C SER A 197 -9.25 -6.92 2.81
N SER A 198 -9.99 -8.02 2.96
CA SER A 198 -11.33 -8.03 3.58
C SER A 198 -11.38 -7.39 5.00
N ARG A 199 -10.24 -7.25 5.65
CA ARG A 199 -10.11 -6.60 6.97
C ARG A 199 -10.28 -5.07 6.88
N PHE A 200 -10.06 -4.49 5.70
CA PHE A 200 -10.06 -3.04 5.46
C PHE A 200 -11.16 -2.58 4.52
N MET A 201 -11.80 -3.52 3.80
CA MET A 201 -12.84 -3.24 2.82
C MET A 201 -14.18 -2.95 3.47
N SER A 202 -14.83 -1.90 3.00
CA SER A 202 -16.19 -1.51 3.37
C SER A 202 -17.25 -2.37 2.66
N PRO A 203 -18.51 -2.42 3.15
CA PRO A 203 -19.57 -3.19 2.51
C PRO A 203 -19.83 -2.83 1.04
N GLU A 204 -19.72 -1.55 0.67
CA GLU A 204 -19.90 -1.09 -0.72
C GLU A 204 -18.84 -1.64 -1.69
N GLU A 205 -17.67 -2.01 -1.21
CA GLU A 205 -16.62 -2.63 -2.03
C GLU A 205 -16.93 -4.09 -2.40
N TYR A 206 -18.01 -4.66 -1.84
CA TYR A 206 -18.56 -5.97 -2.22
C TYR A 206 -19.80 -5.89 -3.09
N THR A 207 -20.30 -4.68 -3.38
CA THR A 207 -21.57 -4.47 -4.07
C THR A 207 -21.36 -3.90 -5.46
N HIS A 208 -21.70 -4.67 -6.50
CA HIS A 208 -21.65 -4.19 -7.89
C HIS A 208 -22.53 -2.95 -8.08
N GLY A 209 -22.00 -1.93 -8.75
CA GLY A 209 -22.69 -0.67 -9.00
C GLY A 209 -22.65 0.32 -7.83
N ALA A 210 -22.08 -0.06 -6.68
CA ALA A 210 -21.95 0.86 -5.55
C ALA A 210 -20.97 1.99 -5.84
N THR A 211 -21.23 3.16 -5.26
CA THR A 211 -20.32 4.31 -5.31
C THR A 211 -19.22 4.14 -4.27
N ILE A 212 -17.98 4.28 -4.73
CA ILE A 212 -16.77 4.25 -3.93
C ILE A 212 -16.19 5.67 -3.94
N ASP A 213 -16.10 6.28 -2.76
CA ASP A 213 -15.70 7.68 -2.60
C ASP A 213 -15.02 7.95 -1.26
N GLU A 214 -14.95 9.20 -0.81
CA GLU A 214 -14.30 9.59 0.45
C GLU A 214 -14.88 8.90 1.69
N ILE A 215 -16.19 8.59 1.72
CA ILE A 215 -16.80 7.88 2.86
C ILE A 215 -16.34 6.41 2.90
N THR A 216 -15.97 5.83 1.75
CA THR A 216 -15.27 4.53 1.68
C THR A 216 -13.86 4.64 2.28
N ASN A 217 -13.12 5.72 1.99
CA ASN A 217 -11.83 5.97 2.62
C ASN A 217 -11.96 6.09 4.16
N VAL A 218 -13.03 6.71 4.67
CA VAL A 218 -13.28 6.80 6.12
C VAL A 218 -13.34 5.40 6.75
N TYR A 219 -14.03 4.45 6.10
CA TYR A 219 -14.08 3.07 6.60
C TYR A 219 -12.69 2.42 6.64
N ALA A 220 -11.91 2.56 5.59
CA ALA A 220 -10.54 2.03 5.54
C ALA A 220 -9.65 2.64 6.63
N MET A 221 -9.81 3.94 6.94
CA MET A 221 -9.11 4.61 8.04
C MET A 221 -9.54 4.08 9.41
N GLY A 222 -10.83 3.86 9.63
CA GLY A 222 -11.33 3.21 10.85
C GLY A 222 -10.77 1.79 11.01
N ALA A 223 -10.72 1.01 9.94
CA ALA A 223 -10.10 -0.31 9.94
C ALA A 223 -8.60 -0.26 10.26
N ALA A 224 -7.88 0.75 9.76
CA ALA A 224 -6.48 0.99 10.11
C ALA A 224 -6.31 1.33 11.60
N ALA A 225 -7.23 2.07 12.21
CA ALA A 225 -7.20 2.31 13.65
C ALA A 225 -7.31 1.00 14.44
N PHE A 226 -8.20 0.08 14.06
CA PHE A 226 -8.30 -1.22 14.70
C PHE A 226 -7.04 -2.07 14.50
N ALA A 227 -6.41 -2.02 13.33
CA ALA A 227 -5.15 -2.73 13.08
C ALA A 227 -3.98 -2.19 13.92
N LEU A 228 -3.98 -0.89 14.24
CA LEU A 228 -2.94 -0.23 15.03
C LEU A 228 -3.17 -0.34 16.55
N PHE A 229 -4.41 -0.22 17.01
CA PHE A 229 -4.74 -0.03 18.42
C PHE A 229 -5.58 -1.15 19.03
N GLY A 230 -6.01 -2.12 18.24
CA GLY A 230 -6.88 -3.21 18.69
C GLY A 230 -6.57 -4.52 17.99
N ASP A 231 -7.63 -5.13 17.50
CA ASP A 231 -7.57 -6.30 16.61
C ASP A 231 -8.37 -6.00 15.33
N GLU A 232 -7.75 -6.21 14.19
CA GLU A 232 -8.32 -5.91 12.87
C GLU A 232 -9.50 -6.79 12.48
N ARG A 233 -9.68 -7.93 13.16
CA ARG A 233 -10.78 -8.89 12.94
C ARG A 233 -11.81 -8.87 14.07
N ASP A 234 -11.34 -8.66 15.30
CA ASP A 234 -12.20 -8.53 16.48
C ASP A 234 -12.25 -7.07 16.92
N ARG A 235 -13.17 -6.30 16.34
CA ARG A 235 -13.35 -4.86 16.58
C ARG A 235 -14.15 -4.57 17.85
N ARG A 236 -13.98 -5.37 18.92
CA ARG A 236 -14.64 -5.13 20.20
C ARG A 236 -13.79 -4.28 21.13
N MET A 237 -14.44 -3.56 22.06
CA MET A 237 -13.76 -2.78 23.08
C MET A 237 -12.76 -3.62 23.89
N ALA A 238 -13.01 -4.91 24.11
CA ALA A 238 -12.15 -5.78 24.90
C ALA A 238 -10.73 -5.96 24.29
N THR A 239 -10.58 -5.77 22.97
CA THR A 239 -9.30 -5.85 22.25
C THR A 239 -8.65 -4.48 22.03
N TRP A 240 -9.38 -3.40 22.34
CA TRP A 240 -8.94 -2.03 22.13
C TRP A 240 -7.99 -1.56 23.24
N ARG A 241 -6.90 -0.89 22.88
CA ARG A 241 -5.82 -0.49 23.80
C ARG A 241 -5.82 1.00 24.17
N MET A 242 -6.63 1.80 23.51
CA MET A 242 -6.69 3.25 23.71
C MET A 242 -7.92 3.66 24.53
N SER A 243 -8.17 4.96 24.66
CA SER A 243 -9.34 5.47 25.39
C SER A 243 -10.66 4.98 24.77
N PRO A 244 -11.73 4.85 25.57
CA PRO A 244 -13.07 4.57 25.04
C PRO A 244 -13.55 5.61 24.00
N ALA A 245 -13.16 6.89 24.18
CA ALA A 245 -13.53 7.95 23.25
C ALA A 245 -12.93 7.70 21.84
N LEU A 246 -11.68 7.28 21.75
CA LEU A 246 -11.05 6.91 20.48
C LEU A 246 -11.68 5.64 19.87
N PHE A 247 -12.11 4.69 20.71
CA PHE A 247 -12.84 3.51 20.26
C PHE A 247 -14.15 3.90 19.55
N GLU A 248 -14.93 4.80 20.15
CA GLU A 248 -16.18 5.26 19.57
C GLU A 248 -15.98 5.93 18.20
N VAL A 249 -14.93 6.76 18.07
CA VAL A 249 -14.58 7.40 16.78
C VAL A 249 -14.22 6.34 15.72
N ALA A 250 -13.38 5.36 16.08
CA ALA A 250 -12.99 4.28 15.17
C ALA A 250 -14.18 3.38 14.80
N SER A 251 -15.04 3.05 15.77
CA SER A 251 -16.23 2.23 15.57
C SER A 251 -17.25 2.90 14.64
N LYS A 252 -17.45 4.23 14.80
CA LYS A 252 -18.27 5.02 13.89
C LYS A 252 -17.74 4.97 12.47
N ALA A 253 -16.41 5.07 12.28
CA ALA A 253 -15.79 5.05 10.96
C ALA A 253 -15.99 3.71 10.23
N VAL A 254 -16.05 2.58 10.95
CA VAL A 254 -16.28 1.25 10.37
C VAL A 254 -17.73 0.79 10.43
N SER A 255 -18.69 1.71 10.56
CA SER A 255 -20.11 1.36 10.50
C SER A 255 -20.46 0.74 9.14
N ASP A 256 -21.21 -0.36 9.15
CA ASP A 256 -21.74 -0.96 7.91
C ASP A 256 -22.73 -0.03 7.21
N GLN A 257 -23.43 0.79 7.98
CA GLN A 257 -24.32 1.82 7.46
C GLN A 257 -23.49 3.07 7.13
N ARG A 258 -23.35 3.32 5.86
CA ARG A 258 -22.48 4.37 5.30
C ARG A 258 -22.83 5.77 5.84
N GLU A 259 -24.12 6.06 6.02
CA GLU A 259 -24.65 7.33 6.55
C GLU A 259 -24.32 7.56 8.03
N HIS A 260 -23.93 6.52 8.76
CA HIS A 260 -23.52 6.64 10.16
C HIS A 260 -22.02 6.98 10.31
N ARG A 261 -21.23 6.85 9.26
CA ARG A 261 -19.79 7.17 9.29
C ARG A 261 -19.58 8.68 9.33
N GLN A 262 -18.36 9.08 9.65
CA GLN A 262 -17.95 10.47 9.43
C GLN A 262 -18.11 10.81 7.94
N PRO A 263 -18.58 12.04 7.60
CA PRO A 263 -18.86 12.40 6.22
C PRO A 263 -17.60 12.64 5.37
N SER A 264 -16.43 12.75 6.01
CA SER A 264 -15.15 13.00 5.34
C SER A 264 -13.96 12.58 6.21
N ILE A 265 -12.78 12.46 5.60
CA ILE A 265 -11.52 12.25 6.33
C ILE A 265 -11.24 13.43 7.27
N ALA A 266 -11.53 14.65 6.87
CA ALA A 266 -11.38 15.84 7.73
C ALA A 266 -12.28 15.75 8.97
N ALA A 267 -13.51 15.30 8.84
CA ALA A 267 -14.42 15.09 9.98
C ALA A 267 -13.88 14.00 10.93
N LEU A 268 -13.42 12.87 10.38
CA LEU A 268 -12.78 11.81 11.16
C LEU A 268 -11.54 12.34 11.93
N MET A 269 -10.67 13.09 11.27
CA MET A 269 -9.48 13.70 11.92
C MET A 269 -9.85 14.63 13.07
N ASN A 270 -10.89 15.45 12.88
CA ASN A 270 -11.36 16.37 13.92
C ASN A 270 -11.93 15.63 15.13
N GLU A 271 -12.78 14.62 14.90
CA GLU A 271 -13.34 13.77 15.97
C GLU A 271 -12.21 12.99 16.68
N TRP A 272 -11.26 12.43 15.94
CA TRP A 272 -10.12 11.71 16.49
C TRP A 272 -9.25 12.61 17.38
N LYS A 273 -8.96 13.81 16.90
CA LYS A 273 -8.19 14.81 17.69
C LYS A 273 -8.92 15.25 18.95
N ALA A 274 -10.24 15.43 18.88
CA ALA A 274 -11.03 15.83 20.05
C ALA A 274 -11.18 14.71 21.09
N ALA A 275 -11.02 13.44 20.71
CA ALA A 275 -11.12 12.25 21.57
C ALA A 275 -9.79 11.88 22.26
N ARG A 276 -8.67 12.51 21.91
CA ARG A 276 -7.35 12.36 22.56
C ARG A 276 -7.30 13.12 23.87
#